data_7b7d86eba57824c4eed297db66b8c745
#
_entry.id   7b7d86eba57824c4eed297db66b8c745
#
_cell.length_a   1.000
_cell.length_b   1.000
_cell.length_c   1.000
_cell.angle_alpha   90.00
_cell.angle_beta   90.00
_cell.angle_gamma   90.00
#
_symmetry.space_group_name_H-M   'P 1'
#
loop_
_entity.id
_entity.type
_entity.pdbx_description
1 polymer ?
#
loop_
_entity_poly.entity_id
_entity_poly.type
_entity_poly.pdbx_seq_one_letter_code
_entity_poly.pdbx_strand_id
1 'polypeptide(L)'
;GIDVENLNDIELSEKAKNIGIEVDSTMGRGKIIDSIFGDKCESNFIQPTFIIDYPKEMSPLTKQHRNKANLTERFELLVNGSEIANAYSELNDPIDQLERFEDQLKLSEKGDDEAMFIDHDFIRSLEYGMPPTSGIGFGIDRLVMLLTNHKSIQEVIFLSLIHISEPTRQS
;
A
#
# COMPACT_ATOMS: atom_id res chain seq x y z
N GLY A 1 -17.18 -12.93 9.39
CA GLY A 1 -16.29 -11.83 9.04
C GLY A 1 -15.79 -11.12 10.31
N ILE A 2 -14.71 -10.36 10.18
CA ILE A 2 -14.19 -9.51 11.25
C ILE A 2 -14.69 -8.09 10.97
N ASP A 3 -15.39 -7.49 11.92
CA ASP A 3 -15.80 -6.09 11.84
C ASP A 3 -14.63 -5.20 12.30
N VAL A 4 -13.76 -4.85 11.36
CA VAL A 4 -12.56 -4.07 11.65
C VAL A 4 -12.86 -2.63 12.08
N GLU A 5 -14.03 -2.08 11.77
CA GLU A 5 -14.37 -0.69 12.12
C GLU A 5 -14.67 -0.53 13.61
N ASN A 6 -15.31 -1.51 14.23
CA ASN A 6 -15.80 -1.43 15.61
C ASN A 6 -14.87 -2.09 16.65
N LEU A 7 -13.76 -2.70 16.24
CA LEU A 7 -12.78 -3.28 17.15
C LEU A 7 -11.71 -2.24 17.54
N ASN A 8 -11.31 -2.25 18.81
CA ASN A 8 -10.09 -1.55 19.23
C ASN A 8 -8.83 -2.33 18.79
N ASP A 9 -7.64 -1.74 18.93
CA ASP A 9 -6.39 -2.31 18.41
C ASP A 9 -6.01 -3.63 19.08
N ILE A 10 -6.33 -3.79 20.36
CA ILE A 10 -6.07 -5.04 21.12
C ILE A 10 -6.99 -6.15 20.59
N GLU A 11 -8.27 -5.87 20.47
CA GLU A 11 -9.26 -6.82 19.96
C GLU A 11 -9.00 -7.21 18.50
N LEU A 12 -8.58 -6.25 17.68
CA LEU A 12 -8.20 -6.50 16.28
C LEU A 12 -6.99 -7.43 16.21
N SER A 13 -5.94 -7.15 17.00
CA SER A 13 -4.74 -7.97 17.09
C SER A 13 -5.05 -9.40 17.54
N GLU A 14 -5.88 -9.57 18.58
CA GLU A 14 -6.31 -10.89 19.05
C GLU A 14 -7.10 -11.65 17.98
N LYS A 15 -8.03 -10.98 17.31
CA LYS A 15 -8.82 -11.61 16.23
C LYS A 15 -7.95 -11.99 15.03
N ALA A 16 -6.99 -11.17 14.65
CA ALA A 16 -6.02 -11.47 13.60
C ALA A 16 -5.21 -12.73 13.93
N LYS A 17 -4.66 -12.81 15.15
CA LYS A 17 -3.95 -14.00 15.62
C LYS A 17 -4.82 -15.26 15.62
N ASN A 18 -6.08 -15.13 16.04
CA ASN A 18 -7.03 -16.27 16.07
C ASN A 18 -7.35 -16.84 14.67
N ILE A 19 -7.17 -16.06 13.61
CA ILE A 19 -7.34 -16.52 12.23
C ILE A 19 -6.02 -16.89 11.55
N GLY A 20 -4.91 -16.91 12.30
CA GLY A 20 -3.59 -17.35 11.84
C GLY A 20 -2.74 -16.25 11.19
N ILE A 21 -3.07 -14.97 11.40
CA ILE A 21 -2.21 -13.87 10.98
C ILE A 21 -1.12 -13.66 12.03
N GLU A 22 0.12 -13.57 11.59
CA GLU A 22 1.24 -13.20 12.47
C GLU A 22 1.14 -11.71 12.78
N VAL A 23 1.03 -11.37 14.06
CA VAL A 23 0.97 -9.98 14.53
C VAL A 23 2.01 -9.80 15.62
N ASP A 24 2.93 -8.89 15.38
CA ASP A 24 3.95 -8.47 16.35
C ASP A 24 3.66 -7.09 16.95
N SER A 25 4.53 -6.63 17.85
CA SER A 25 4.37 -5.37 18.57
C SER A 25 4.70 -4.12 17.75
N THR A 26 5.25 -4.29 16.56
CA THR A 26 5.62 -3.18 15.66
C THR A 26 4.48 -2.81 14.72
N MET A 27 3.55 -3.75 14.48
CA MET A 27 2.45 -3.58 13.55
C MET A 27 1.40 -2.62 14.08
N GLY A 28 1.18 -1.51 13.38
CA GLY A 28 0.05 -0.63 13.58
C GLY A 28 -1.28 -1.23 13.07
N ARG A 29 -2.39 -0.59 13.43
CA ARG A 29 -3.76 -1.02 13.03
C ARG A 29 -3.89 -1.23 11.52
N GLY A 30 -3.41 -0.29 10.72
CA GLY A 30 -3.46 -0.37 9.26
C GLY A 30 -2.78 -1.63 8.73
N LYS A 31 -1.57 -1.93 9.20
CA LYS A 31 -0.81 -3.12 8.79
C LYS A 31 -1.50 -4.43 9.17
N ILE A 32 -2.17 -4.49 10.32
CA ILE A 32 -2.95 -5.66 10.73
C ILE A 32 -4.15 -5.86 9.79
N ILE A 33 -4.86 -4.78 9.44
CA ILE A 33 -6.00 -4.83 8.49
C ILE A 33 -5.52 -5.31 7.12
N ASP A 34 -4.41 -4.78 6.63
CA ASP A 34 -3.80 -5.14 5.36
C ASP A 34 -3.41 -6.63 5.33
N SER A 35 -2.75 -7.11 6.37
CA SER A 35 -2.39 -8.53 6.49
C SER A 35 -3.61 -9.45 6.52
N ILE A 36 -4.69 -9.06 7.20
CA ILE A 36 -5.96 -9.81 7.19
C ILE A 36 -6.54 -9.83 5.78
N PHE A 37 -6.57 -8.68 5.10
CA PHE A 37 -7.12 -8.56 3.77
C PHE A 37 -6.33 -9.39 2.75
N GLY A 38 -5.01 -9.24 2.71
CA GLY A 38 -4.12 -9.97 1.80
C GLY A 38 -4.24 -11.49 1.96
N ASP A 39 -4.21 -11.98 3.19
CA ASP A 39 -4.22 -13.44 3.46
C ASP A 39 -5.62 -14.08 3.30
N LYS A 40 -6.70 -13.37 3.67
CA LYS A 40 -8.05 -13.97 3.74
C LYS A 40 -9.02 -13.52 2.64
N CYS A 41 -8.77 -12.39 2.00
CA CYS A 41 -9.75 -11.79 1.11
C CYS A 41 -9.27 -11.66 -0.33
N GLU A 42 -8.04 -11.20 -0.56
CA GLU A 42 -7.52 -10.79 -1.86
C GLU A 42 -7.67 -11.88 -2.93
N SER A 43 -7.29 -13.12 -2.61
CA SER A 43 -7.38 -14.27 -3.51
C SER A 43 -8.80 -14.61 -3.99
N ASN A 44 -9.83 -14.10 -3.32
CA ASN A 44 -11.22 -14.36 -3.69
C ASN A 44 -11.73 -13.43 -4.80
N PHE A 45 -11.03 -12.34 -5.11
CA PHE A 45 -11.43 -11.37 -6.14
C PHE A 45 -10.98 -11.81 -7.53
N ILE A 46 -11.68 -12.79 -8.12
CA ILE A 46 -11.36 -13.31 -9.46
C ILE A 46 -11.75 -12.32 -10.55
N GLN A 47 -12.96 -11.77 -10.48
CA GLN A 47 -13.45 -10.76 -11.42
C GLN A 47 -12.85 -9.39 -11.10
N PRO A 48 -12.71 -8.49 -12.09
CA PRO A 48 -12.25 -7.13 -11.84
C PRO A 48 -13.09 -6.46 -10.74
N THR A 49 -12.44 -6.12 -9.63
CA THR A 49 -13.08 -5.56 -8.44
C THR A 49 -12.28 -4.37 -7.93
N PHE A 50 -12.96 -3.26 -7.68
CA PHE A 50 -12.38 -2.10 -7.04
C PHE A 50 -12.57 -2.20 -5.52
N ILE A 51 -11.47 -2.21 -4.78
CA ILE A 51 -11.46 -2.01 -3.34
C ILE A 51 -11.24 -0.51 -3.11
N ILE A 52 -12.13 0.14 -2.39
CA ILE A 52 -12.15 1.59 -2.23
C ILE A 52 -12.06 1.99 -0.76
N ASP A 53 -11.79 3.26 -0.49
CA ASP A 53 -11.85 3.85 0.84
C ASP A 53 -10.86 3.19 1.83
N TYR A 54 -9.57 3.24 1.52
CA TYR A 54 -8.52 2.68 2.36
C TYR A 54 -8.34 3.47 3.67
N PRO A 55 -7.95 2.80 4.77
CA PRO A 55 -7.60 3.48 6.01
C PRO A 55 -6.51 4.54 5.82
N LYS A 56 -6.66 5.68 6.51
CA LYS A 56 -5.71 6.81 6.45
C LYS A 56 -4.29 6.38 6.80
N GLU A 57 -4.14 5.51 7.79
CA GLU A 57 -2.85 5.01 8.27
C GLU A 57 -2.05 4.23 7.22
N MET A 58 -2.74 3.58 6.27
CA MET A 58 -2.15 2.81 5.17
C MET A 58 -1.83 3.64 3.94
N SER A 59 -2.13 4.92 3.95
CA SER A 59 -2.11 5.74 2.74
C SER A 59 -1.52 7.13 3.02
N PRO A 60 -0.21 7.22 3.38
CA PRO A 60 0.41 8.45 3.86
C PRO A 60 0.48 9.56 2.80
N LEU A 61 0.40 9.23 1.51
CA LEU A 61 0.46 10.19 0.39
C LEU A 61 -0.92 10.52 -0.19
N THR A 62 -1.98 9.96 0.39
CA THR A 62 -3.33 10.06 -0.16
C THR A 62 -4.16 11.08 0.59
N LYS A 63 -4.92 11.87 -0.15
CA LYS A 63 -5.86 12.84 0.41
C LYS A 63 -6.93 12.17 1.25
N GLN A 64 -7.25 12.77 2.41
CA GLN A 64 -8.31 12.30 3.29
C GLN A 64 -9.65 12.28 2.52
N HIS A 65 -10.44 11.24 2.78
CA HIS A 65 -11.78 11.11 2.21
C HIS A 65 -12.67 12.28 2.67
N ARG A 66 -13.37 12.92 1.72
CA ARG A 66 -14.15 14.15 1.96
C ARG A 66 -15.29 13.99 2.98
N ASN A 67 -15.80 12.79 3.18
CA ASN A 67 -16.95 12.51 4.06
C ASN A 67 -16.62 11.54 5.22
N LYS A 68 -15.42 10.95 5.26
CA LYS A 68 -15.04 9.91 6.23
C LYS A 68 -13.63 10.19 6.76
N ALA A 69 -13.53 10.72 7.97
CA ALA A 69 -12.27 11.24 8.53
C ALA A 69 -11.11 10.22 8.62
N ASN A 70 -11.41 8.94 8.81
CA ASN A 70 -10.41 7.89 9.00
C ASN A 70 -10.07 7.13 7.71
N LEU A 71 -10.64 7.54 6.59
CA LEU A 71 -10.42 6.91 5.29
C LEU A 71 -9.78 7.89 4.30
N THR A 72 -9.32 7.35 3.18
CA THR A 72 -8.70 8.11 2.09
C THR A 72 -9.42 7.86 0.78
N GLU A 73 -9.31 8.82 -0.16
CA GLU A 73 -9.82 8.68 -1.52
C GLU A 73 -8.85 7.85 -2.37
N ARG A 74 -8.78 6.55 -2.10
CA ARG A 74 -7.91 5.57 -2.75
C ARG A 74 -8.71 4.37 -3.21
N PHE A 75 -8.31 3.80 -4.34
CA PHE A 75 -8.76 2.48 -4.74
C PHE A 75 -7.62 1.61 -5.25
N GLU A 76 -7.80 0.32 -5.14
CA GLU A 76 -7.02 -0.68 -5.86
C GLU A 76 -7.93 -1.51 -6.76
N LEU A 77 -7.45 -1.80 -7.97
CA LEU A 77 -8.11 -2.72 -8.89
C LEU A 77 -7.51 -4.11 -8.72
N LEU A 78 -8.29 -5.03 -8.19
CA LEU A 78 -7.92 -6.44 -8.10
C LEU A 78 -8.52 -7.22 -9.27
N VAL A 79 -7.73 -8.09 -9.87
CA VAL A 79 -8.16 -9.03 -10.91
C VAL A 79 -7.44 -10.35 -10.68
N ASN A 80 -8.17 -11.43 -10.62
CA ASN A 80 -7.64 -12.78 -10.43
C ASN A 80 -6.74 -12.90 -9.18
N GLY A 81 -7.16 -12.28 -8.07
CA GLY A 81 -6.45 -12.28 -6.81
C GLY A 81 -5.15 -11.49 -6.81
N SER A 82 -5.01 -10.50 -7.69
CA SER A 82 -3.80 -9.66 -7.78
C SER A 82 -4.15 -8.20 -8.03
N GLU A 83 -3.45 -7.30 -7.37
CA GLU A 83 -3.53 -5.86 -7.64
C GLU A 83 -2.94 -5.57 -9.03
N ILE A 84 -3.76 -4.97 -9.89
CA ILE A 84 -3.38 -4.55 -11.25
C ILE A 84 -3.11 -3.05 -11.30
N ALA A 85 -3.87 -2.27 -10.52
CA ALA A 85 -3.70 -0.82 -10.45
C ALA A 85 -4.02 -0.29 -9.07
N ASN A 86 -3.39 0.82 -8.71
CA ASN A 86 -3.60 1.57 -7.49
C ASN A 86 -3.70 3.06 -7.84
N ALA A 87 -4.73 3.72 -7.34
CA ALA A 87 -4.98 5.12 -7.66
C ALA A 87 -5.58 5.86 -6.48
N TYR A 88 -5.27 7.15 -6.38
CA TYR A 88 -5.80 7.99 -5.31
C TYR A 88 -5.79 9.48 -5.67
N SER A 89 -6.59 10.25 -4.90
CA SER A 89 -6.44 11.70 -4.87
C SER A 89 -5.16 12.04 -4.14
N GLU A 90 -4.27 12.76 -4.79
CA GLU A 90 -2.96 13.16 -4.21
C GLU A 90 -3.17 14.09 -3.01
N LEU A 91 -2.43 13.84 -1.93
CA LEU A 91 -2.37 14.77 -0.81
C LEU A 91 -1.54 15.98 -1.23
N ASN A 92 -2.21 17.12 -1.32
CA ASN A 92 -1.62 18.38 -1.80
C ASN A 92 -1.54 19.47 -0.72
N ASP A 93 -1.79 19.12 0.53
CA ASP A 93 -1.60 20.00 1.69
C ASP A 93 -0.26 19.68 2.36
N PRO A 94 0.73 20.61 2.35
CA PRO A 94 2.04 20.36 2.93
C PRO A 94 2.00 20.14 4.45
N ILE A 95 1.01 20.71 5.14
CA ILE A 95 0.88 20.58 6.60
C ILE A 95 0.38 19.18 6.94
N ASP A 96 -0.73 18.73 6.32
CA ASP A 96 -1.23 17.35 6.51
C ASP A 96 -0.17 16.33 6.07
N GLN A 97 0.58 16.60 4.98
CA GLN A 97 1.63 15.70 4.52
C GLN A 97 2.77 15.56 5.55
N LEU A 98 3.19 16.65 6.15
CA LEU A 98 4.23 16.62 7.20
C LEU A 98 3.73 15.80 8.42
N GLU A 99 2.50 16.03 8.87
CA GLU A 99 1.89 15.25 9.96
C GLU A 99 1.86 13.75 9.65
N ARG A 100 1.55 13.36 8.40
CA ARG A 100 1.56 11.95 7.96
C ARG A 100 2.96 11.34 8.03
N PHE A 101 3.99 12.07 7.60
CA PHE A 101 5.37 11.61 7.69
C PHE A 101 5.84 11.48 9.14
N GLU A 102 5.45 12.41 10.02
CA GLU A 102 5.76 12.31 11.45
C GLU A 102 5.09 11.08 12.09
N ASP A 103 3.88 10.75 11.68
CA ASP A 103 3.19 9.54 12.16
C ASP A 103 3.87 8.26 11.64
N GLN A 104 4.32 8.25 10.38
CA GLN A 104 5.11 7.15 9.83
C GLN A 104 6.45 6.99 10.56
N LEU A 105 7.13 8.09 10.89
CA LEU A 105 8.39 8.06 11.65
C LEU A 105 8.20 7.40 13.02
N LYS A 106 7.10 7.69 13.72
CA LYS A 106 6.76 7.03 15.00
C LYS A 106 6.56 5.52 14.87
N LEU A 107 6.08 5.04 13.72
CA LEU A 107 5.97 3.60 13.42
C LEU A 107 7.35 3.00 13.15
N SER A 108 8.22 3.70 12.40
CA SER A 108 9.60 3.28 12.15
C SER A 108 10.40 3.13 13.45
N GLU A 109 10.26 4.07 14.38
CA GLU A 109 10.91 4.02 15.71
C GLU A 109 10.47 2.80 16.55
N LYS A 110 9.30 2.25 16.27
CA LYS A 110 8.81 1.00 16.87
C LYS A 110 9.29 -0.27 16.15
N GLY A 111 10.04 -0.12 15.05
CA GLY A 111 10.62 -1.22 14.28
C GLY A 111 9.83 -1.60 13.04
N ASP A 112 8.96 -0.74 12.53
CA ASP A 112 8.32 -0.93 11.22
C ASP A 112 9.27 -0.50 10.11
N ASP A 113 9.94 -1.47 9.47
CA ASP A 113 10.92 -1.24 8.41
C ASP A 113 10.31 -0.70 7.10
N GLU A 114 9.00 -0.75 6.96
CA GLU A 114 8.27 -0.24 5.78
C GLU A 114 7.83 1.22 5.97
N ALA A 115 7.98 1.77 7.19
CA ALA A 115 7.56 3.13 7.49
C ALA A 115 8.45 4.17 6.80
N MET A 116 7.82 5.21 6.27
CA MET A 116 8.49 6.26 5.50
C MET A 116 9.25 7.22 6.42
N PHE A 117 10.38 7.73 5.93
CA PHE A 117 11.10 8.84 6.56
C PHE A 117 10.57 10.20 6.05
N ILE A 118 10.90 11.29 6.78
CA ILE A 118 10.49 12.64 6.38
C ILE A 118 11.34 13.10 5.19
N ASP A 119 10.70 13.33 4.04
CA ASP A 119 11.30 13.96 2.88
C ASP A 119 10.97 15.46 2.87
N HIS A 120 11.92 16.27 3.35
CA HIS A 120 11.77 17.72 3.44
C HIS A 120 11.74 18.40 2.07
N ASP A 121 12.38 17.84 1.05
CA ASP A 121 12.35 18.41 -0.30
C ASP A 121 11.00 18.14 -0.96
N PHE A 122 10.39 16.99 -0.69
CA PHE A 122 9.01 16.71 -1.08
C PHE A 122 8.02 17.68 -0.43
N ILE A 123 8.11 17.90 0.90
CA ILE A 123 7.27 18.88 1.60
C ILE A 123 7.44 20.27 0.97
N ARG A 124 8.69 20.72 0.77
CA ARG A 124 8.97 22.01 0.12
C ARG A 124 8.35 22.09 -1.28
N SER A 125 8.35 21.02 -2.04
CA SER A 125 7.71 21.01 -3.38
C SER A 125 6.21 21.25 -3.29
N LEU A 126 5.53 20.71 -2.28
CA LEU A 126 4.10 20.95 -2.04
C LEU A 126 3.82 22.42 -1.64
N GLU A 127 4.73 23.07 -0.91
CA GLU A 127 4.61 24.48 -0.51
C GLU A 127 4.59 25.44 -1.70
N TYR A 128 5.21 25.09 -2.84
CA TYR A 128 5.09 25.84 -4.09
C TYR A 128 3.71 25.79 -4.74
N GLY A 129 2.88 24.88 -4.30
CA GLY A 129 1.51 24.67 -4.70
C GLY A 129 1.33 23.52 -5.68
N MET A 130 0.59 22.49 -5.22
CA MET A 130 0.14 21.38 -6.05
C MET A 130 -1.36 21.53 -6.30
N PRO A 131 -1.82 21.61 -7.56
CA PRO A 131 -3.25 21.66 -7.86
C PRO A 131 -3.93 20.33 -7.45
N PRO A 132 -5.26 20.31 -7.30
CA PRO A 132 -6.01 19.08 -7.13
C PRO A 132 -5.69 18.10 -8.26
N THR A 133 -5.15 16.97 -7.90
CA THR A 133 -4.59 15.96 -8.83
C THR A 133 -4.98 14.58 -8.35
N SER A 134 -5.16 13.65 -9.26
CA SER A 134 -5.23 12.22 -8.98
C SER A 134 -4.14 11.50 -9.77
N GLY A 135 -3.54 10.51 -9.11
CA GLY A 135 -2.53 9.64 -9.70
C GLY A 135 -3.04 8.21 -9.83
N ILE A 136 -2.49 7.48 -10.79
CA ILE A 136 -2.73 6.04 -10.94
C ILE A 136 -1.43 5.34 -11.34
N GLY A 137 -1.12 4.25 -10.63
CA GLY A 137 -0.09 3.31 -10.99
C GLY A 137 -0.66 2.02 -11.55
N PHE A 138 -0.10 1.53 -12.66
CA PHE A 138 -0.41 0.22 -13.22
C PHE A 138 0.78 -0.71 -13.08
N GLY A 139 0.56 -1.92 -12.58
CA GLY A 139 1.51 -3.01 -12.63
C GLY A 139 1.60 -3.59 -14.05
N ILE A 140 2.47 -3.03 -14.89
CA ILE A 140 2.59 -3.44 -16.30
C ILE A 140 2.88 -4.93 -16.43
N ASP A 141 3.81 -5.46 -15.64
CA ASP A 141 4.13 -6.89 -15.67
C ASP A 141 2.92 -7.75 -15.29
N ARG A 142 2.17 -7.38 -14.25
CA ARG A 142 0.94 -8.07 -13.85
C ARG A 142 -0.15 -7.97 -14.92
N LEU A 143 -0.26 -6.83 -15.59
CA LEU A 143 -1.18 -6.66 -16.71
C LEU A 143 -0.80 -7.55 -17.89
N VAL A 144 0.48 -7.65 -18.23
CA VAL A 144 0.99 -8.57 -19.26
C VAL A 144 0.72 -10.01 -18.89
N MET A 145 1.00 -10.42 -17.64
CA MET A 145 0.65 -11.77 -17.14
C MET A 145 -0.84 -12.08 -17.34
N LEU A 146 -1.70 -11.15 -17.00
CA LEU A 146 -3.15 -11.31 -17.16
C LEU A 146 -3.55 -11.47 -18.64
N LEU A 147 -3.06 -10.61 -19.52
CA LEU A 147 -3.38 -10.61 -20.95
C LEU A 147 -2.83 -11.83 -21.70
N THR A 148 -1.70 -12.36 -21.25
CA THR A 148 -1.03 -13.51 -21.88
C THR A 148 -1.31 -14.83 -21.16
N ASN A 149 -2.11 -14.80 -20.08
CA ASN A 149 -2.44 -15.96 -19.25
C ASN A 149 -1.21 -16.66 -18.63
N HIS A 150 -0.19 -15.89 -18.25
CA HIS A 150 0.96 -16.39 -17.53
C HIS A 150 0.76 -16.27 -16.03
N LYS A 151 1.30 -17.23 -15.26
CA LYS A 151 1.14 -17.31 -13.80
C LYS A 151 2.34 -16.77 -13.05
N SER A 152 3.49 -16.66 -13.70
CA SER A 152 4.74 -16.20 -13.09
C SER A 152 5.22 -14.92 -13.76
N ILE A 153 5.63 -13.95 -12.95
CA ILE A 153 6.23 -12.71 -13.44
C ILE A 153 7.52 -12.97 -14.24
N GLN A 154 8.24 -14.05 -13.93
CA GLN A 154 9.46 -14.44 -14.65
C GLN A 154 9.19 -14.78 -16.11
N GLU A 155 7.96 -15.13 -16.48
CA GLU A 155 7.58 -15.46 -17.88
C GLU A 155 7.32 -14.22 -18.73
N VAL A 156 7.19 -13.04 -18.11
CA VAL A 156 6.89 -11.79 -18.81
C VAL A 156 7.98 -10.73 -18.69
N ILE A 157 8.93 -10.90 -17.79
CA ILE A 157 10.06 -9.97 -17.61
C ILE A 157 11.15 -10.28 -18.65
N PHE A 158 11.57 -9.26 -19.42
CA PHE A 158 12.64 -9.39 -20.43
C PHE A 158 14.05 -9.55 -19.84
N LEU A 159 14.28 -9.00 -18.64
CA LEU A 159 15.59 -9.03 -17.98
C LEU A 159 15.50 -9.93 -16.75
N SER A 160 16.13 -11.10 -16.84
CA SER A 160 16.33 -11.95 -15.67
C SER A 160 17.48 -11.41 -14.83
N LEU A 161 17.20 -11.08 -13.55
CA LEU A 161 18.23 -10.65 -12.59
C LEU A 161 19.32 -11.71 -12.35
N ILE A 162 19.06 -12.98 -12.66
CA ILE A 162 20.04 -14.07 -12.54
C ILE A 162 21.09 -14.09 -13.67
N HIS A 163 20.93 -13.28 -14.70
CA HIS A 163 21.88 -13.15 -15.81
C HIS A 163 22.65 -11.84 -15.83
N ILE A 164 22.51 -10.98 -14.84
CA ILE A 164 23.40 -9.84 -14.63
C ILE A 164 24.66 -10.39 -13.93
N SER A 165 25.53 -11.04 -14.70
CA SER A 165 26.90 -11.24 -14.26
C SER A 165 27.56 -9.86 -14.19
N GLU A 166 28.17 -9.52 -13.02
CA GLU A 166 29.02 -8.34 -12.94
C GLU A 166 30.02 -8.34 -14.08
N PRO A 167 30.25 -7.18 -14.73
CA PRO A 167 31.29 -7.10 -15.75
C PRO A 167 32.63 -7.46 -15.07
N THR A 168 33.20 -8.59 -15.44
CA THR A 168 34.54 -8.97 -15.06
C THR A 168 35.45 -7.81 -15.39
N ARG A 169 35.99 -7.14 -14.37
CA ARG A 169 37.12 -6.23 -14.53
C ARG A 169 38.23 -7.03 -15.19
N GLN A 170 38.45 -6.79 -16.48
CA GLN A 170 39.68 -7.19 -17.13
C GLN A 170 40.82 -6.34 -16.52
N SER A 171 41.70 -7.02 -15.84
CA SER A 171 42.98 -6.49 -15.33
C SER A 171 43.92 -6.09 -16.47
#